data_6e9e3938a869ca0226ff77ee62780fb1
#
_entry.id   6e9e3938a869ca0226ff77ee62780fb1
#
_cell.length_a   1.000
_cell.length_b   1.000
_cell.length_c   1.000
_cell.angle_alpha   90.00
_cell.angle_beta   90.00
_cell.angle_gamma   90.00
#
_symmetry.space_group_name_H-M   'P 1'
#
loop_
_entity.id
_entity.type
_entity.pdbx_description
1 polymer ?
#
loop_
_entity_poly.entity_id
_entity_poly.type
_entity_poly.pdbx_seq_one_letter_code
_entity_poly.pdbx_strand_id
1 'polypeptide(L)'
;RAAREAGLYTNLITSAVGLSRQRCQSLKDAGLDSVQISFQADQPALADMIAGTKAHQLKLEAAKIVRELKLPLTFNVVLHRANIDHLLEIIALAEEVGAARTELANVQFYGWAFTNTAALLPTREQLKKAEPIAMAAKERLKGKMEMLWVVPDYDEQFPKPCMNGWGRRYIAVNPAGDVLPCPTASAIKTLKFDNVRNYSLEWIWNHSDSFNRFRGTAWMPEPCKSCERREIDFGGCRCQAALLTGDPGVTDPACSLSPYRHVLEEKVNAAHKENILRKNETSENAGFSLPVIYRTLKW
;
A
#
# COMPACT_ATOMS: atom_id res chain seq x y z
N ARG A 1 -14.23 20.08 -7.92
CA ARG A 1 -15.58 20.49 -8.37
C ARG A 1 -16.08 19.57 -9.47
N ALA A 2 -15.41 19.49 -10.61
CA ALA A 2 -15.86 18.64 -11.73
C ALA A 2 -16.18 17.19 -11.34
N ALA A 3 -15.37 16.57 -10.48
CA ALA A 3 -15.66 15.22 -9.98
C ALA A 3 -16.97 15.17 -9.17
N ARG A 4 -17.20 16.18 -8.33
CA ARG A 4 -18.45 16.29 -7.55
C ARG A 4 -19.66 16.53 -8.43
N GLU A 5 -19.54 17.40 -9.43
CA GLU A 5 -20.57 17.67 -10.44
C GLU A 5 -20.90 16.41 -11.27
N ALA A 6 -19.90 15.55 -11.49
CA ALA A 6 -20.08 14.24 -12.11
C ALA A 6 -20.65 13.16 -11.17
N GLY A 7 -21.02 13.50 -9.93
CA GLY A 7 -21.58 12.57 -8.95
C GLY A 7 -20.57 11.61 -8.32
N LEU A 8 -19.26 11.87 -8.44
CA LEU A 8 -18.23 11.02 -7.88
C LEU A 8 -17.96 11.36 -6.41
N TYR A 9 -17.75 10.34 -5.59
CA TYR A 9 -17.17 10.51 -4.25
C TYR A 9 -15.69 10.85 -4.36
N THR A 10 -15.25 11.86 -3.62
CA THR A 10 -13.88 12.39 -3.71
C THR A 10 -13.10 12.16 -2.41
N ASN A 11 -11.89 11.64 -2.54
CA ASN A 11 -10.98 11.45 -1.42
C ASN A 11 -9.60 12.04 -1.74
N LEU A 12 -9.10 12.89 -0.85
CA LEU A 12 -7.73 13.42 -0.94
C LEU A 12 -6.78 12.54 -0.13
N ILE A 13 -5.83 11.87 -0.80
CA ILE A 13 -4.73 11.15 -0.13
C ILE A 13 -3.51 12.09 -0.09
N THR A 14 -2.99 12.37 1.10
CA THR A 14 -1.93 13.38 1.26
C THR A 14 -0.97 13.05 2.40
N SER A 15 0.27 13.55 2.29
CA SER A 15 1.19 13.64 3.43
C SER A 15 0.79 14.72 4.44
N ALA A 16 -0.14 15.60 4.07
CA ALA A 16 -0.65 16.74 4.82
C ALA A 16 0.35 17.85 5.20
N VAL A 17 1.63 17.76 4.81
CA VAL A 17 2.68 18.74 5.14
C VAL A 17 2.33 20.17 4.67
N GLY A 18 1.51 20.32 3.64
CA GLY A 18 1.08 21.62 3.16
C GLY A 18 -0.44 21.88 3.31
N LEU A 19 -1.14 21.08 4.11
CA LEU A 19 -2.60 21.18 4.27
C LEU A 19 -2.96 22.21 5.34
N SER A 20 -2.95 23.48 4.98
CA SER A 20 -3.43 24.56 5.86
C SER A 20 -4.95 24.53 6.00
N ARG A 21 -5.47 25.21 7.04
CA ARG A 21 -6.93 25.39 7.24
C ARG A 21 -7.60 26.01 6.00
N GLN A 22 -7.01 27.04 5.42
CA GLN A 22 -7.54 27.70 4.22
C GLN A 22 -7.64 26.73 3.05
N ARG A 23 -6.58 25.93 2.77
CA ARG A 23 -6.60 24.92 1.72
C ARG A 23 -7.65 23.85 1.96
N CYS A 24 -7.73 23.34 3.18
CA CYS A 24 -8.70 22.32 3.55
C CYS A 24 -10.13 22.85 3.43
N GLN A 25 -10.39 24.09 3.85
CA GLN A 25 -11.70 24.75 3.67
C GLN A 25 -12.04 24.90 2.18
N SER A 26 -11.10 25.41 1.37
CA SER A 26 -11.32 25.56 -0.07
C SER A 26 -11.63 24.24 -0.79
N LEU A 27 -10.99 23.14 -0.37
CA LEU A 27 -11.26 21.80 -0.89
C LEU A 27 -12.64 21.31 -0.47
N LYS A 28 -13.03 21.53 0.78
CA LYS A 28 -14.38 21.22 1.28
C LYS A 28 -15.45 21.98 0.51
N ASP A 29 -15.25 23.30 0.31
CA ASP A 29 -16.18 24.16 -0.44
C ASP A 29 -16.27 23.78 -1.92
N ALA A 30 -15.21 23.13 -2.45
CA ALA A 30 -15.21 22.55 -3.78
C ALA A 30 -15.93 21.18 -3.84
N GLY A 31 -16.35 20.62 -2.69
CA GLY A 31 -17.09 19.38 -2.59
C GLY A 31 -16.24 18.16 -2.28
N LEU A 32 -15.06 18.32 -1.61
CA LEU A 32 -14.28 17.18 -1.13
C LEU A 32 -15.04 16.42 -0.05
N ASP A 33 -15.15 15.10 -0.20
CA ASP A 33 -15.93 14.24 0.70
C ASP A 33 -15.11 13.68 1.87
N SER A 34 -13.82 13.37 1.67
CA SER A 34 -12.95 12.79 2.71
C SER A 34 -11.47 13.09 2.50
N VAL A 35 -10.68 12.92 3.56
CA VAL A 35 -9.23 13.08 3.53
C VAL A 35 -8.56 11.86 4.15
N GLN A 36 -7.54 11.33 3.47
CA GLN A 36 -6.64 10.33 4.01
C GLN A 36 -5.27 10.97 4.26
N ILE A 37 -4.79 10.88 5.51
CA ILE A 37 -3.46 11.36 5.89
C ILE A 37 -2.54 10.17 6.16
N SER A 38 -1.36 10.20 5.55
CA SER A 38 -0.31 9.17 5.75
C SER A 38 0.53 9.52 6.98
N PHE A 39 0.42 8.69 8.01
CA PHE A 39 1.26 8.71 9.21
C PHE A 39 2.34 7.64 9.12
N GLN A 40 3.38 7.71 9.96
CA GLN A 40 4.48 6.74 9.95
C GLN A 40 4.63 5.99 11.28
N ALA A 41 4.36 6.66 12.41
CA ALA A 41 4.43 6.09 13.75
C ALA A 41 3.65 6.97 14.75
N ASP A 42 3.56 6.52 15.99
CA ASP A 42 2.99 7.22 17.13
C ASP A 42 3.93 8.32 17.67
N GLN A 43 5.24 8.02 17.71
CA GLN A 43 6.24 8.92 18.29
C GLN A 43 6.86 9.84 17.24
N PRO A 44 7.03 11.16 17.54
CA PRO A 44 7.60 12.12 16.59
C PRO A 44 8.96 11.70 16.05
N ALA A 45 9.86 11.25 16.91
CA ALA A 45 11.24 10.88 16.51
C ALA A 45 11.24 9.73 15.50
N LEU A 46 10.45 8.68 15.74
CA LEU A 46 10.33 7.55 14.83
C LEU A 46 9.59 7.95 13.55
N ALA A 47 8.52 8.70 13.65
CA ALA A 47 7.72 9.15 12.53
C ALA A 47 8.52 10.04 11.57
N ASP A 48 9.27 11.00 12.10
CA ASP A 48 10.11 11.92 11.33
C ASP A 48 11.30 11.22 10.69
N MET A 49 11.91 10.25 11.39
CA MET A 49 12.95 9.39 10.83
C MET A 49 12.43 8.59 9.62
N ILE A 50 11.28 7.94 9.74
CA ILE A 50 10.67 7.17 8.64
C ILE A 50 10.26 8.09 7.48
N ALA A 51 9.73 9.27 7.78
CA ALA A 51 9.33 10.25 6.77
C ALA A 51 10.52 10.92 6.06
N GLY A 52 11.71 10.87 6.66
CA GLY A 52 12.90 11.62 6.19
C GLY A 52 12.76 13.14 6.34
N THR A 53 11.81 13.61 7.14
CA THR A 53 11.54 15.03 7.37
C THR A 53 10.73 15.24 8.65
N LYS A 54 10.89 16.40 9.29
CA LYS A 54 10.12 16.80 10.48
C LYS A 54 8.66 17.15 10.09
N ALA A 55 7.79 16.16 10.04
CA ALA A 55 6.44 16.31 9.55
C ALA A 55 5.36 15.79 10.51
N HIS A 56 5.71 15.07 11.57
CA HIS A 56 4.73 14.44 12.46
C HIS A 56 3.76 15.44 13.06
N GLN A 57 4.28 16.53 13.67
CA GLN A 57 3.45 17.56 14.27
C GLN A 57 2.53 18.26 13.26
N LEU A 58 3.04 18.54 12.05
CA LEU A 58 2.25 19.15 10.97
C LEU A 58 1.07 18.24 10.55
N LYS A 59 1.28 16.92 10.56
CA LYS A 59 0.22 15.95 10.25
C LYS A 59 -0.85 15.90 11.32
N LEU A 60 -0.47 15.98 12.61
CA LEU A 60 -1.42 16.05 13.71
C LEU A 60 -2.27 17.33 13.64
N GLU A 61 -1.65 18.47 13.34
CA GLU A 61 -2.35 19.75 13.15
C GLU A 61 -3.31 19.66 11.95
N ALA A 62 -2.89 19.08 10.84
CA ALA A 62 -3.74 18.86 9.67
C ALA A 62 -4.91 17.92 9.98
N ALA A 63 -4.69 16.84 10.74
CA ALA A 63 -5.76 15.93 11.17
C ALA A 63 -6.80 16.66 12.04
N LYS A 64 -6.35 17.52 12.96
CA LYS A 64 -7.21 18.38 13.76
C LYS A 64 -8.06 19.31 12.86
N ILE A 65 -7.45 19.96 11.87
CA ILE A 65 -8.16 20.84 10.93
C ILE A 65 -9.22 20.06 10.13
N VAL A 66 -8.88 18.88 9.59
CA VAL A 66 -9.81 18.02 8.86
C VAL A 66 -11.03 17.68 9.71
N ARG A 67 -10.80 17.29 10.97
CA ARG A 67 -11.85 16.94 11.93
C ARG A 67 -12.73 18.14 12.30
N GLU A 68 -12.14 19.32 12.59
CA GLU A 68 -12.88 20.55 12.89
C GLU A 68 -13.77 20.99 11.73
N LEU A 69 -13.32 20.75 10.52
CA LEU A 69 -14.09 20.96 9.29
C LEU A 69 -15.12 19.84 9.02
N LYS A 70 -15.26 18.87 9.92
CA LYS A 70 -16.21 17.74 9.80
C LYS A 70 -16.04 16.93 8.50
N LEU A 71 -14.81 16.81 8.00
CA LEU A 71 -14.47 15.90 6.93
C LEU A 71 -14.09 14.54 7.54
N PRO A 72 -14.60 13.41 7.03
CA PRO A 72 -14.12 12.08 7.41
C PRO A 72 -12.62 11.97 7.21
N LEU A 73 -11.92 11.53 8.27
CA LEU A 73 -10.47 11.32 8.26
C LEU A 73 -10.16 9.82 8.19
N THR A 74 -9.38 9.41 7.19
CA THR A 74 -8.71 8.12 7.16
C THR A 74 -7.26 8.29 7.64
N PHE A 75 -6.90 7.57 8.70
CA PHE A 75 -5.54 7.49 9.22
C PHE A 75 -4.84 6.29 8.58
N ASN A 76 -3.83 6.55 7.74
CA ASN A 76 -3.13 5.49 7.00
C ASN A 76 -1.70 5.35 7.51
N VAL A 77 -1.28 4.11 7.79
CA VAL A 77 0.11 3.78 8.13
C VAL A 77 0.55 2.57 7.33
N VAL A 78 1.70 2.70 6.65
CA VAL A 78 2.41 1.55 6.11
C VAL A 78 3.25 0.94 7.22
N LEU A 79 2.88 -0.26 7.63
CA LEU A 79 3.58 -1.02 8.65
C LEU A 79 4.80 -1.72 8.05
N HIS A 80 5.91 -1.54 8.70
CA HIS A 80 7.19 -2.17 8.36
C HIS A 80 7.98 -2.47 9.63
N ARG A 81 9.15 -3.08 9.47
CA ARG A 81 9.99 -3.55 10.58
C ARG A 81 10.22 -2.53 11.71
N ALA A 82 10.33 -1.25 11.38
CA ALA A 82 10.67 -0.22 12.38
C ALA A 82 9.48 0.26 13.20
N ASN A 83 8.23 0.13 12.70
CA ASN A 83 7.05 0.70 13.36
C ASN A 83 6.00 -0.33 13.76
N ILE A 84 6.08 -1.59 13.28
CA ILE A 84 5.04 -2.59 13.57
C ILE A 84 4.96 -2.97 15.06
N ASP A 85 6.08 -2.89 15.78
CA ASP A 85 6.09 -3.15 17.24
C ASP A 85 5.39 -2.04 18.04
N HIS A 86 5.10 -0.88 17.42
CA HIS A 86 4.31 0.23 17.96
C HIS A 86 2.83 0.19 17.55
N LEU A 87 2.34 -0.96 17.10
CA LEU A 87 1.00 -1.07 16.51
C LEU A 87 -0.11 -0.61 17.47
N LEU A 88 0.00 -0.93 18.76
CA LEU A 88 -0.99 -0.55 19.77
C LEU A 88 -1.07 0.98 19.92
N GLU A 89 0.08 1.63 20.01
CA GLU A 89 0.22 3.08 20.15
C GLU A 89 -0.21 3.81 18.87
N ILE A 90 0.08 3.24 17.69
CA ILE A 90 -0.39 3.76 16.39
C ILE A 90 -1.92 3.72 16.31
N ILE A 91 -2.55 2.64 16.78
CA ILE A 91 -4.01 2.54 16.83
C ILE A 91 -4.59 3.56 17.82
N ALA A 92 -3.98 3.71 18.99
CA ALA A 92 -4.39 4.71 20.00
C ALA A 92 -4.29 6.14 19.41
N LEU A 93 -3.23 6.46 18.68
CA LEU A 93 -3.10 7.74 18.01
C LEU A 93 -4.20 7.96 16.94
N ALA A 94 -4.58 6.94 16.19
CA ALA A 94 -5.69 7.03 15.23
C ALA A 94 -7.02 7.35 15.91
N GLU A 95 -7.26 6.78 17.10
CA GLU A 95 -8.42 7.09 17.94
C GLU A 95 -8.37 8.53 18.48
N GLU A 96 -7.21 8.96 18.98
CA GLU A 96 -7.00 10.30 19.55
C GLU A 96 -7.25 11.41 18.51
N VAL A 97 -6.72 11.24 17.30
CA VAL A 97 -6.97 12.20 16.21
C VAL A 97 -8.42 12.12 15.68
N GLY A 98 -9.22 11.18 16.18
CA GLY A 98 -10.63 11.02 15.81
C GLY A 98 -10.82 10.56 14.37
N ALA A 99 -10.00 9.61 13.91
CA ALA A 99 -10.15 9.01 12.60
C ALA A 99 -11.47 8.24 12.49
N ALA A 100 -12.17 8.40 11.36
CA ALA A 100 -13.35 7.60 11.04
C ALA A 100 -12.94 6.20 10.53
N ARG A 101 -11.73 6.11 9.94
CA ARG A 101 -11.15 4.89 9.42
C ARG A 101 -9.65 4.88 9.67
N THR A 102 -9.10 3.71 10.01
CA THR A 102 -7.66 3.47 9.99
C THR A 102 -7.30 2.35 9.01
N GLU A 103 -6.25 2.57 8.25
CA GLU A 103 -5.69 1.61 7.30
C GLU A 103 -4.26 1.28 7.70
N LEU A 104 -4.07 0.06 8.17
CA LEU A 104 -2.81 -0.50 8.65
C LEU A 104 -2.34 -1.54 7.62
N ALA A 105 -1.59 -1.09 6.63
CA ALA A 105 -1.14 -1.90 5.52
C ALA A 105 0.33 -2.27 5.67
N ASN A 106 0.63 -3.57 5.70
CA ASN A 106 2.02 -4.02 5.69
C ASN A 106 2.71 -3.71 4.36
N VAL A 107 4.02 -3.43 4.43
CA VAL A 107 4.86 -3.19 3.26
C VAL A 107 4.81 -4.38 2.30
N GLN A 108 4.72 -4.07 1.00
CA GLN A 108 4.63 -5.04 -0.07
C GLN A 108 5.89 -5.00 -0.97
N PHE A 109 6.06 -6.00 -1.83
CA PHE A 109 7.23 -6.12 -2.72
C PHE A 109 7.13 -5.22 -3.96
N TYR A 110 7.05 -3.89 -3.79
CA TYR A 110 7.02 -2.93 -4.91
C TYR A 110 8.04 -1.80 -4.73
N GLY A 111 8.50 -1.26 -5.85
CA GLY A 111 9.31 -0.05 -5.91
C GLY A 111 10.46 -0.06 -4.90
N TRP A 112 10.55 0.97 -4.08
CA TRP A 112 11.61 1.09 -3.08
C TRP A 112 11.53 0.04 -1.97
N ALA A 113 10.35 -0.46 -1.64
CA ALA A 113 10.21 -1.55 -0.67
C ALA A 113 10.80 -2.85 -1.21
N PHE A 114 10.69 -3.11 -2.52
CA PHE A 114 11.32 -4.27 -3.15
C PHE A 114 12.86 -4.21 -3.09
N THR A 115 13.44 -3.01 -3.25
CA THR A 115 14.89 -2.80 -3.13
C THR A 115 15.38 -2.86 -1.68
N ASN A 116 14.54 -2.46 -0.72
CA ASN A 116 14.89 -2.32 0.69
C ASN A 116 14.24 -3.40 1.59
N THR A 117 13.98 -4.58 1.07
CA THR A 117 13.28 -5.65 1.79
C THR A 117 13.93 -5.98 3.14
N ALA A 118 15.25 -6.03 3.22
CA ALA A 118 15.98 -6.32 4.45
C ALA A 118 15.72 -5.30 5.56
N ALA A 119 15.59 -4.01 5.22
CA ALA A 119 15.34 -2.94 6.16
C ALA A 119 13.85 -2.80 6.53
N LEU A 120 12.95 -3.07 5.58
CA LEU A 120 11.54 -2.72 5.72
C LEU A 120 10.63 -3.91 6.04
N LEU A 121 10.97 -5.12 5.60
CA LEU A 121 10.08 -6.26 5.75
C LEU A 121 9.95 -6.66 7.23
N PRO A 122 8.74 -6.68 7.83
CA PRO A 122 8.53 -7.19 9.17
C PRO A 122 8.98 -8.66 9.28
N THR A 123 9.48 -9.04 10.44
CA THR A 123 9.76 -10.45 10.71
C THR A 123 8.46 -11.21 10.97
N ARG A 124 8.48 -12.53 10.77
CA ARG A 124 7.33 -13.38 11.11
C ARG A 124 6.99 -13.31 12.61
N GLU A 125 7.99 -13.11 13.48
CA GLU A 125 7.77 -12.91 14.90
C GLU A 125 7.02 -11.61 15.19
N GLN A 126 7.40 -10.51 14.53
CA GLN A 126 6.71 -9.22 14.63
C GLN A 126 5.25 -9.34 14.14
N LEU A 127 5.02 -10.01 13.02
CA LEU A 127 3.66 -10.25 12.51
C LEU A 127 2.81 -11.08 13.49
N LYS A 128 3.38 -12.16 14.04
CA LYS A 128 2.72 -12.99 15.06
C LYS A 128 2.32 -12.22 16.30
N LYS A 129 3.11 -11.22 16.71
CA LYS A 129 2.80 -10.34 17.85
C LYS A 129 1.75 -9.28 17.47
N ALA A 130 1.81 -8.75 16.25
CA ALA A 130 0.94 -7.68 15.78
C ALA A 130 -0.49 -8.16 15.47
N GLU A 131 -0.66 -9.36 14.94
CA GLU A 131 -1.96 -9.88 14.52
C GLU A 131 -3.01 -9.91 15.65
N PRO A 132 -2.76 -10.49 16.85
CA PRO A 132 -3.73 -10.48 17.93
C PRO A 132 -4.06 -9.06 18.41
N ILE A 133 -3.11 -8.12 18.38
CA ILE A 133 -3.35 -6.71 18.71
C ILE A 133 -4.31 -6.10 17.69
N ALA A 134 -4.06 -6.33 16.38
CA ALA A 134 -4.91 -5.84 15.32
C ALA A 134 -6.33 -6.41 15.41
N MET A 135 -6.48 -7.71 15.66
CA MET A 135 -7.78 -8.37 15.77
C MET A 135 -8.57 -7.88 16.99
N ALA A 136 -7.93 -7.77 18.15
CA ALA A 136 -8.56 -7.23 19.36
C ALA A 136 -9.00 -5.77 19.18
N ALA A 137 -8.16 -4.96 18.55
CA ALA A 137 -8.50 -3.57 18.26
C ALA A 137 -9.67 -3.46 17.27
N LYS A 138 -9.68 -4.28 16.23
CA LYS A 138 -10.76 -4.31 15.23
C LYS A 138 -12.11 -4.61 15.86
N GLU A 139 -12.17 -5.56 16.78
CA GLU A 139 -13.42 -5.88 17.50
C GLU A 139 -13.81 -4.76 18.47
N ARG A 140 -12.87 -4.23 19.25
CA ARG A 140 -13.09 -3.12 20.20
C ARG A 140 -13.60 -1.84 19.52
N LEU A 141 -13.14 -1.59 18.29
CA LEU A 141 -13.45 -0.37 17.54
C LEU A 141 -14.66 -0.50 16.62
N LYS A 142 -15.27 -1.68 16.57
CA LYS A 142 -16.46 -1.93 15.75
C LYS A 142 -17.58 -0.93 16.06
N GLY A 143 -18.08 -0.27 15.01
CA GLY A 143 -19.10 0.78 15.13
C GLY A 143 -18.57 2.15 15.57
N LYS A 144 -17.27 2.29 15.90
CA LYS A 144 -16.63 3.57 16.27
C LYS A 144 -15.65 4.06 15.21
N MET A 145 -14.77 3.17 14.75
CA MET A 145 -13.77 3.43 13.72
C MET A 145 -13.63 2.19 12.83
N GLU A 146 -13.74 2.36 11.53
CA GLU A 146 -13.46 1.27 10.58
C GLU A 146 -11.96 0.98 10.60
N MET A 147 -11.59 -0.30 10.75
CA MET A 147 -10.20 -0.72 10.76
C MET A 147 -9.91 -1.73 9.67
N LEU A 148 -9.04 -1.36 8.73
CA LEU A 148 -8.50 -2.24 7.73
C LEU A 148 -7.10 -2.71 8.16
N TRP A 149 -6.94 -4.02 8.31
CA TRP A 149 -5.67 -4.70 8.55
C TRP A 149 -5.27 -5.50 7.31
N VAL A 150 -4.14 -5.17 6.71
CA VAL A 150 -3.63 -5.82 5.51
C VAL A 150 -2.38 -6.63 5.85
N VAL A 151 -2.51 -7.95 5.86
CA VAL A 151 -1.40 -8.90 6.10
C VAL A 151 -0.45 -8.91 4.90
N PRO A 152 0.86 -9.10 5.09
CA PRO A 152 1.81 -9.27 3.98
C PRO A 152 1.53 -10.56 3.20
N ASP A 153 1.73 -10.52 1.88
CA ASP A 153 1.45 -11.67 1.02
C ASP A 153 2.33 -12.88 1.30
N TYR A 154 3.53 -12.69 1.85
CA TYR A 154 4.42 -13.80 2.20
C TYR A 154 4.00 -14.58 3.44
N ASP A 155 3.08 -14.03 4.24
CA ASP A 155 2.51 -14.68 5.44
C ASP A 155 1.18 -15.38 5.14
N GLU A 156 0.67 -15.25 3.92
CA GLU A 156 -0.58 -15.84 3.45
C GLU A 156 -0.35 -17.15 2.69
N GLN A 157 -1.34 -18.04 2.74
CA GLN A 157 -1.34 -19.26 1.94
C GLN A 157 -1.74 -19.01 0.49
N PHE A 158 -2.67 -18.07 0.28
CA PHE A 158 -3.20 -17.72 -1.02
C PHE A 158 -3.07 -16.21 -1.28
N PRO A 159 -2.87 -15.80 -2.53
CA PRO A 159 -2.73 -14.40 -2.83
C PRO A 159 -4.06 -13.65 -2.65
N LYS A 160 -3.95 -12.36 -2.38
CA LYS A 160 -5.10 -11.46 -2.41
C LYS A 160 -5.59 -11.27 -3.85
N PRO A 161 -6.92 -11.11 -4.06
CA PRO A 161 -7.44 -10.80 -5.39
C PRO A 161 -6.92 -9.44 -5.86
N CYS A 162 -6.20 -9.42 -6.98
CA CYS A 162 -5.67 -8.20 -7.59
C CYS A 162 -6.83 -7.29 -8.03
N MET A 163 -7.20 -6.29 -7.21
CA MET A 163 -8.30 -5.34 -7.48
C MET A 163 -9.62 -6.05 -7.87
N ASN A 164 -9.90 -7.23 -7.28
CA ASN A 164 -10.98 -8.14 -7.67
C ASN A 164 -10.96 -8.57 -9.14
N GLY A 165 -9.79 -8.79 -9.67
CA GLY A 165 -9.49 -9.11 -11.06
C GLY A 165 -8.92 -7.92 -11.83
N TRP A 166 -7.88 -8.17 -12.60
CA TRP A 166 -7.22 -7.17 -13.41
C TRP A 166 -8.17 -6.49 -14.40
N GLY A 167 -8.11 -5.15 -14.47
CA GLY A 167 -8.91 -4.35 -15.39
C GLY A 167 -10.43 -4.41 -15.17
N ARG A 168 -10.91 -4.78 -13.96
CA ARG A 168 -12.35 -4.95 -13.67
C ARG A 168 -12.98 -3.83 -12.85
N ARG A 169 -12.28 -3.26 -11.89
CA ARG A 169 -12.89 -2.32 -10.92
C ARG A 169 -12.06 -1.07 -10.66
N TYR A 170 -10.88 -1.00 -11.22
CA TYR A 170 -9.95 0.07 -10.91
C TYR A 170 -9.36 0.69 -12.17
N ILE A 171 -9.21 1.99 -12.14
CA ILE A 171 -8.47 2.76 -13.13
C ILE A 171 -7.65 3.82 -12.39
N ALA A 172 -6.39 3.92 -12.72
CA ALA A 172 -5.51 4.97 -12.24
C ALA A 172 -4.96 5.77 -13.41
N VAL A 173 -4.88 7.09 -13.26
CA VAL A 173 -4.19 7.95 -14.22
C VAL A 173 -2.98 8.54 -13.51
N ASN A 174 -1.78 8.27 -14.03
CA ASN A 174 -0.56 8.81 -13.46
C ASN A 174 -0.36 10.29 -13.85
N PRO A 175 0.59 11.02 -13.26
CA PRO A 175 0.84 12.42 -13.61
C PRO A 175 1.27 12.65 -15.07
N ALA A 176 1.79 11.64 -15.76
CA ALA A 176 2.12 11.70 -17.18
C ALA A 176 0.90 11.53 -18.10
N GLY A 177 -0.23 11.08 -17.53
CA GLY A 177 -1.48 10.82 -18.25
C GLY A 177 -1.65 9.35 -18.67
N ASP A 178 -0.74 8.45 -18.30
CA ASP A 178 -0.89 7.03 -18.62
C ASP A 178 -1.97 6.40 -17.73
N VAL A 179 -2.78 5.56 -18.34
CA VAL A 179 -3.92 4.91 -17.69
C VAL A 179 -3.55 3.47 -17.31
N LEU A 180 -3.68 3.18 -16.04
CA LEU A 180 -3.22 1.95 -15.42
C LEU A 180 -4.40 1.18 -14.79
N PRO A 181 -4.45 -0.15 -14.91
CA PRO A 181 -5.45 -0.98 -14.23
C PRO A 181 -5.18 -1.15 -12.72
N CYS A 182 -4.00 -0.73 -12.26
CA CYS A 182 -3.58 -0.72 -10.85
C CYS A 182 -2.49 0.37 -10.67
N PRO A 183 -2.39 1.09 -9.55
CA PRO A 183 -1.37 2.12 -9.33
C PRO A 183 0.06 1.62 -9.51
N THR A 184 0.30 0.34 -9.21
CA THR A 184 1.63 -0.31 -9.31
C THR A 184 1.89 -0.97 -10.65
N ALA A 185 0.94 -0.98 -11.59
CA ALA A 185 1.07 -1.65 -12.88
C ALA A 185 2.24 -1.14 -13.74
N SER A 186 2.65 0.12 -13.55
CA SER A 186 3.85 0.69 -14.20
C SER A 186 5.16 -0.04 -13.87
N ALA A 187 5.16 -0.90 -12.85
CA ALA A 187 6.28 -1.80 -12.55
C ALA A 187 6.45 -2.91 -13.59
N ILE A 188 5.40 -3.27 -14.33
CA ILE A 188 5.43 -4.29 -15.39
C ILE A 188 5.98 -3.67 -16.66
N LYS A 189 7.28 -3.82 -16.90
CA LYS A 189 7.98 -3.20 -18.03
C LYS A 189 7.63 -3.77 -19.39
N THR A 190 7.02 -4.95 -19.43
CA THR A 190 6.54 -5.61 -20.66
C THR A 190 5.18 -5.11 -21.14
N LEU A 191 4.47 -4.30 -20.32
CA LEU A 191 3.21 -3.66 -20.68
C LEU A 191 3.43 -2.22 -21.14
N LYS A 192 2.70 -1.84 -22.20
CA LYS A 192 2.56 -0.44 -22.63
C LYS A 192 1.21 0.07 -22.17
N PHE A 193 1.19 1.25 -21.59
CA PHE A 193 -0.03 1.88 -21.11
C PHE A 193 -0.45 3.00 -22.03
N ASP A 194 -1.73 3.02 -22.38
CA ASP A 194 -2.31 4.07 -23.21
C ASP A 194 -2.52 5.34 -22.38
N ASN A 195 -2.49 6.49 -23.07
CA ASN A 195 -2.49 7.81 -22.44
C ASN A 195 -3.82 8.55 -22.74
N VAL A 196 -4.38 9.22 -21.72
CA VAL A 196 -5.63 10.01 -21.82
C VAL A 196 -5.57 11.15 -22.85
N ARG A 197 -4.37 11.56 -23.28
CA ARG A 197 -4.21 12.56 -24.34
C ARG A 197 -4.50 12.02 -25.72
N ASN A 198 -4.38 10.70 -25.89
CA ASN A 198 -4.50 10.03 -27.19
C ASN A 198 -5.82 9.28 -27.34
N TYR A 199 -6.37 8.77 -26.22
CA TYR A 199 -7.56 7.92 -26.21
C TYR A 199 -8.49 8.30 -25.06
N SER A 200 -9.81 8.13 -25.22
CA SER A 200 -10.76 8.28 -24.14
C SER A 200 -10.59 7.19 -23.08
N LEU A 201 -10.98 7.46 -21.83
CA LEU A 201 -10.97 6.46 -20.76
C LEU A 201 -11.84 5.25 -21.10
N GLU A 202 -12.99 5.46 -21.77
CA GLU A 202 -13.87 4.40 -22.25
C GLU A 202 -13.16 3.48 -23.25
N TRP A 203 -12.48 4.08 -24.24
CA TRP A 203 -11.73 3.29 -25.22
C TRP A 203 -10.62 2.48 -24.53
N ILE A 204 -9.84 3.10 -23.65
CA ILE A 204 -8.75 2.45 -22.92
C ILE A 204 -9.29 1.30 -22.07
N TRP A 205 -10.37 1.52 -21.35
CA TRP A 205 -11.00 0.50 -20.52
C TRP A 205 -11.45 -0.73 -21.30
N ASN A 206 -12.01 -0.52 -22.49
CA ASN A 206 -12.60 -1.60 -23.29
C ASN A 206 -11.61 -2.25 -24.27
N HIS A 207 -10.64 -1.51 -24.81
CA HIS A 207 -9.84 -1.94 -25.95
C HIS A 207 -8.33 -2.03 -25.69
N SER A 208 -7.82 -1.34 -24.66
CA SER A 208 -6.38 -1.36 -24.37
C SER A 208 -5.90 -2.77 -24.00
N ASP A 209 -4.77 -3.19 -24.58
CA ASP A 209 -4.11 -4.45 -24.24
C ASP A 209 -3.72 -4.48 -22.76
N SER A 210 -3.25 -3.36 -22.21
CA SER A 210 -2.87 -3.26 -20.80
C SER A 210 -4.01 -3.59 -19.83
N PHE A 211 -5.26 -3.34 -20.20
CA PHE A 211 -6.45 -3.71 -19.41
C PHE A 211 -6.95 -5.12 -19.71
N ASN A 212 -6.88 -5.54 -20.97
CA ASN A 212 -7.50 -6.79 -21.43
C ASN A 212 -6.62 -8.02 -21.23
N ARG A 213 -5.29 -7.85 -21.21
CA ARG A 213 -4.32 -8.96 -21.20
C ARG A 213 -4.51 -9.95 -20.06
N PHE A 214 -4.88 -9.46 -18.88
CA PHE A 214 -5.12 -10.29 -17.67
C PHE A 214 -6.55 -10.18 -17.16
N ARG A 215 -7.48 -9.69 -17.98
CA ARG A 215 -8.90 -9.60 -17.61
C ARG A 215 -9.56 -10.97 -17.67
N GLY A 216 -10.35 -11.30 -16.65
CA GLY A 216 -10.99 -12.62 -16.53
C GLY A 216 -10.01 -13.71 -16.13
N THR A 217 -10.29 -14.94 -16.56
CA THR A 217 -9.56 -16.15 -16.15
C THR A 217 -8.98 -16.95 -17.31
N ALA A 218 -9.34 -16.62 -18.55
CA ALA A 218 -8.96 -17.38 -19.74
C ALA A 218 -7.42 -17.33 -20.05
N TRP A 219 -6.73 -16.29 -19.55
CA TRP A 219 -5.29 -16.10 -19.74
C TRP A 219 -4.44 -16.96 -18.79
N MET A 220 -5.03 -17.51 -17.73
CA MET A 220 -4.31 -18.15 -16.63
C MET A 220 -3.59 -19.44 -17.07
N PRO A 221 -2.32 -19.63 -16.68
CA PRO A 221 -1.64 -20.91 -16.80
C PRO A 221 -2.04 -21.87 -15.67
N GLU A 222 -1.62 -23.13 -15.75
CA GLU A 222 -1.66 -24.02 -14.60
C GLU A 222 -0.66 -23.54 -13.51
N PRO A 223 -1.00 -23.73 -12.22
CA PRO A 223 -2.18 -24.42 -11.68
C PRO A 223 -3.44 -23.54 -11.58
N CYS A 224 -3.37 -22.23 -11.88
CA CYS A 224 -4.53 -21.32 -11.74
C CYS A 224 -5.70 -21.69 -12.65
N LYS A 225 -5.43 -22.18 -13.85
CA LYS A 225 -6.46 -22.52 -14.85
C LYS A 225 -7.46 -23.56 -14.35
N SER A 226 -6.98 -24.59 -13.67
CA SER A 226 -7.81 -25.67 -13.09
C SER A 226 -8.16 -25.45 -11.62
N CYS A 227 -7.68 -24.36 -10.98
CA CYS A 227 -7.85 -24.11 -9.56
C CYS A 227 -9.29 -23.67 -9.23
N GLU A 228 -9.87 -24.20 -8.15
CA GLU A 228 -11.16 -23.78 -7.62
C GLU A 228 -11.19 -22.30 -7.21
N ARG A 229 -10.04 -21.74 -6.88
CA ARG A 229 -9.89 -20.33 -6.45
C ARG A 229 -9.75 -19.34 -7.60
N ARG A 230 -9.72 -19.78 -8.86
CA ARG A 230 -9.46 -18.91 -10.03
C ARG A 230 -10.37 -17.68 -10.13
N GLU A 231 -11.64 -17.84 -9.69
CA GLU A 231 -12.63 -16.75 -9.68
C GLU A 231 -12.63 -15.97 -8.33
N ILE A 232 -11.83 -16.40 -7.35
CA ILE A 232 -11.70 -15.78 -6.02
C ILE A 232 -10.51 -14.82 -6.01
N ASP A 233 -9.32 -15.32 -6.34
CA ASP A 233 -8.08 -14.54 -6.26
C ASP A 233 -7.54 -14.07 -7.63
N PHE A 234 -8.16 -14.53 -8.73
CA PHE A 234 -7.78 -14.15 -10.10
C PHE A 234 -6.29 -14.34 -10.41
N GLY A 235 -5.67 -15.38 -9.83
CA GLY A 235 -4.25 -15.68 -10.00
C GLY A 235 -3.32 -14.73 -9.24
N GLY A 236 -3.84 -13.87 -8.35
CA GLY A 236 -3.08 -12.97 -7.51
C GLY A 236 -2.57 -11.70 -8.20
N CYS A 237 -1.52 -11.09 -7.66
CA CYS A 237 -0.98 -9.81 -8.07
C CYS A 237 -0.03 -9.92 -9.28
N ARG A 238 -0.43 -9.37 -10.44
CA ARG A 238 0.40 -9.36 -11.66
C ARG A 238 1.69 -8.56 -11.51
N CYS A 239 1.64 -7.46 -10.74
CA CYS A 239 2.82 -6.64 -10.47
C CYS A 239 3.85 -7.40 -9.63
N GLN A 240 3.40 -8.14 -8.62
CA GLN A 240 4.27 -8.98 -7.77
C GLN A 240 4.87 -10.14 -8.57
N ALA A 241 4.06 -10.82 -9.38
CA ALA A 241 4.54 -11.86 -10.29
C ALA A 241 5.65 -11.32 -11.19
N ALA A 242 5.42 -10.18 -11.87
CA ALA A 242 6.42 -9.55 -12.72
C ALA A 242 7.72 -9.15 -11.99
N LEU A 243 7.60 -8.59 -10.78
CA LEU A 243 8.77 -8.14 -10.01
C LEU A 243 9.60 -9.29 -9.45
N LEU A 244 8.96 -10.39 -9.06
CA LEU A 244 9.64 -11.55 -8.48
C LEU A 244 10.20 -12.50 -9.54
N THR A 245 9.50 -12.68 -10.66
CA THR A 245 9.84 -13.71 -11.68
C THR A 245 10.24 -13.14 -13.03
N GLY A 246 10.00 -11.83 -13.28
CA GLY A 246 10.16 -11.21 -14.59
C GLY A 246 8.94 -11.37 -15.50
N ASP A 247 7.99 -12.24 -15.18
CA ASP A 247 6.81 -12.52 -16.01
C ASP A 247 5.50 -12.25 -15.23
N PRO A 248 4.67 -11.27 -15.67
CA PRO A 248 3.38 -11.01 -15.08
C PRO A 248 2.33 -12.10 -15.37
N GLY A 249 2.58 -13.02 -16.30
CA GLY A 249 1.65 -14.07 -16.72
C GLY A 249 1.67 -15.32 -15.83
N VAL A 250 2.69 -15.50 -15.00
CA VAL A 250 2.80 -16.69 -14.13
C VAL A 250 1.86 -16.64 -12.92
N THR A 251 1.62 -17.77 -12.29
CA THR A 251 0.94 -17.83 -10.98
C THR A 251 1.69 -16.98 -9.96
N ASP A 252 0.96 -16.14 -9.22
CA ASP A 252 1.56 -15.29 -8.19
C ASP A 252 2.41 -16.11 -7.22
N PRO A 253 3.68 -15.76 -6.99
CA PRO A 253 4.54 -16.42 -6.01
C PRO A 253 3.99 -16.41 -4.58
N ALA A 254 3.04 -15.55 -4.24
CA ALA A 254 2.34 -15.58 -2.94
C ALA A 254 1.45 -16.82 -2.76
N CYS A 255 1.02 -17.45 -3.84
CA CYS A 255 0.22 -18.67 -3.79
C CYS A 255 1.06 -19.88 -3.37
N SER A 256 0.60 -20.67 -2.38
CA SER A 256 1.26 -21.92 -1.97
C SER A 256 1.29 -22.98 -3.07
N LEU A 257 0.37 -22.90 -4.05
CA LEU A 257 0.33 -23.80 -5.21
C LEU A 257 1.22 -23.31 -6.36
N SER A 258 1.82 -22.11 -6.25
CA SER A 258 2.67 -21.58 -7.31
C SER A 258 3.99 -22.36 -7.42
N PRO A 259 4.40 -22.78 -8.63
CA PRO A 259 5.74 -23.31 -8.85
C PRO A 259 6.84 -22.29 -8.56
N TYR A 260 6.48 -21.01 -8.43
CA TYR A 260 7.40 -19.90 -8.13
C TYR A 260 7.38 -19.49 -6.64
N ARG A 261 6.70 -20.23 -5.75
CA ARG A 261 6.64 -19.93 -4.30
C ARG A 261 8.03 -19.79 -3.69
N HIS A 262 8.97 -20.64 -4.10
CA HIS A 262 10.35 -20.61 -3.65
C HIS A 262 11.03 -19.25 -3.86
N VAL A 263 10.74 -18.55 -4.97
CA VAL A 263 11.31 -17.22 -5.27
C VAL A 263 10.91 -16.19 -4.21
N LEU A 264 9.65 -16.21 -3.78
CA LEU A 264 9.17 -15.35 -2.69
C LEU A 264 9.85 -15.72 -1.37
N GLU A 265 9.92 -17.01 -1.04
CA GLU A 265 10.51 -17.50 0.21
C GLU A 265 12.01 -17.19 0.28
N GLU A 266 12.74 -17.37 -0.79
CA GLU A 266 14.16 -17.01 -0.88
C GLU A 266 14.36 -15.50 -0.65
N LYS A 267 13.53 -14.65 -1.25
CA LYS A 267 13.58 -13.20 -1.06
C LYS A 267 13.31 -12.80 0.40
N VAL A 268 12.32 -13.40 1.04
CA VAL A 268 11.99 -13.19 2.46
C VAL A 268 13.14 -13.66 3.37
N ASN A 269 13.64 -14.87 3.13
CA ASN A 269 14.72 -15.43 3.92
C ASN A 269 16.02 -14.66 3.78
N ALA A 270 16.36 -14.20 2.57
CA ALA A 270 17.51 -13.33 2.33
C ALA A 270 17.40 -12.01 3.10
N ALA A 271 16.22 -11.37 3.07
CA ALA A 271 15.96 -10.15 3.82
C ALA A 271 16.11 -10.34 5.34
N HIS A 272 15.68 -11.46 5.87
CA HIS A 272 15.83 -11.77 7.31
C HIS A 272 17.29 -12.05 7.70
N LYS A 273 18.02 -12.80 6.89
CA LYS A 273 19.46 -13.09 7.11
C LYS A 273 20.30 -11.82 7.08
N GLU A 274 20.13 -10.97 6.09
CA GLU A 274 20.86 -9.72 5.96
C GLU A 274 20.63 -8.82 7.18
N ASN A 275 19.41 -8.80 7.70
CA ASN A 275 19.09 -8.02 8.90
C ASN A 275 19.80 -8.57 10.17
N ILE A 276 19.89 -9.88 10.33
CA ILE A 276 20.59 -10.50 11.47
C ILE A 276 22.07 -10.14 11.43
N LEU A 277 22.72 -10.23 10.27
CA LEU A 277 24.12 -9.87 10.10
C LEU A 277 24.36 -8.40 10.46
N ARG A 278 23.51 -7.49 9.96
CA ARG A 278 23.62 -6.06 10.26
C ARG A 278 23.40 -5.72 11.74
N LYS A 279 22.50 -6.41 12.44
CA LYS A 279 22.32 -6.23 13.90
C LYS A 279 23.59 -6.62 14.69
N ASN A 280 24.29 -7.65 14.26
CA ASN A 280 25.51 -8.08 14.90
C ASN A 280 26.69 -7.11 14.67
N GLU A 281 26.72 -6.44 13.51
CA GLU A 281 27.73 -5.41 13.17
C GLU A 281 27.47 -4.06 13.87
N THR A 282 26.19 -3.73 14.19
CA THR A 282 25.83 -2.43 14.78
C THR A 282 25.71 -2.44 16.30
N SER A 283 25.93 -3.58 16.96
CA SER A 283 25.88 -3.68 18.43
C SER A 283 26.97 -2.86 19.15
N GLU A 284 27.95 -2.31 18.43
CA GLU A 284 29.03 -1.48 19.00
C GLU A 284 28.84 0.04 18.82
N ASN A 285 27.86 0.52 18.00
CA ASN A 285 27.58 1.94 17.82
C ASN A 285 26.10 2.20 17.51
N ALA A 286 25.28 2.28 18.54
CA ALA A 286 23.84 2.42 18.43
C ALA A 286 23.38 3.85 18.10
N GLY A 287 23.41 4.20 16.83
CA GLY A 287 22.48 5.18 16.26
C GLY A 287 21.49 4.43 15.37
N PHE A 288 20.18 4.58 15.61
CA PHE A 288 19.13 3.93 14.83
C PHE A 288 19.10 4.53 13.41
N SER A 289 19.95 4.05 12.52
CA SER A 289 19.85 4.38 11.10
C SER A 289 19.35 3.16 10.36
N LEU A 290 18.13 3.26 9.78
CA LEU A 290 17.69 2.29 8.78
C LEU A 290 18.59 2.51 7.56
N PRO A 291 19.42 1.53 7.15
CA PRO A 291 20.21 1.63 5.93
C PRO A 291 19.27 1.42 4.73
N VAL A 292 18.44 2.41 4.47
CA VAL A 292 17.51 2.43 3.35
C VAL A 292 18.20 3.09 2.17
N ILE A 293 18.15 2.44 1.00
CA ILE A 293 18.61 3.06 -0.24
C ILE A 293 17.57 4.12 -0.63
N TYR A 294 17.90 5.38 -0.41
CA TYR A 294 17.07 6.50 -0.83
C TYR A 294 17.25 6.82 -2.32
N ARG A 295 16.18 7.29 -2.93
CA ARG A 295 16.26 7.87 -4.26
C ARG A 295 17.15 9.10 -4.21
N THR A 296 18.34 9.04 -4.78
CA THR A 296 19.11 10.24 -5.10
C THR A 296 18.38 10.97 -6.22
N LEU A 297 17.64 12.01 -5.87
CA LEU A 297 17.08 12.95 -6.83
C LEU A 297 18.28 13.73 -7.41
N LYS A 298 18.68 13.40 -8.63
CA LYS A 298 19.43 14.34 -9.45
C LYS A 298 18.39 15.33 -9.99
N TRP A 299 18.40 16.54 -9.46
CA TRP A 299 17.70 17.71 -10.01
C TRP A 299 18.39 18.17 -11.28
#